data_65091bf624f441c4a3d50a7c4f40e525
#
_entry.id   65091bf624f441c4a3d50a7c4f40e525
#
_cell.length_a   1.000
_cell.length_b   1.000
_cell.length_c   1.000
_cell.angle_alpha   90.00
_cell.angle_beta   90.00
_cell.angle_gamma   90.00
#
_symmetry.space_group_name_H-M   'P 1'
#
loop_
_entity.id
_entity.type
_entity.pdbx_description
1 polymer ?
#
loop_
_entity_poly.entity_id
_entity_poly.type
_entity_poly.pdbx_seq_one_letter_code
_entity_poly.pdbx_strand_id
1 'polypeptide(L)'
;DTYDLTLLKLATDRNIPTLGICRGLQLINVGMGGTLYQDLPAEKPSDINHRQEEEGTVPTHSVSVVEGSVMHNIFGKQEIQVNTFHHQAIDKLAPGLKIVGWSNASVPELIEAYPHRQILGTQFHPEIFTAAGDALMGKLFKFLVNKADTFKMAKDIHTRILSVDTHTDTPLWFTRGNFSV
;
A
#
# COMPACT_ATOMS: atom_id res chain seq x y z
N ASP A 1 -3.09 11.61 -12.73
CA ASP A 1 -3.54 11.95 -11.35
C ASP A 1 -5.04 12.19 -11.25
N THR A 2 -5.69 12.94 -12.16
CA THR A 2 -7.15 13.17 -12.10
C THR A 2 -7.96 11.88 -12.20
N TYR A 3 -7.54 10.96 -13.07
CA TYR A 3 -8.17 9.65 -13.22
C TYR A 3 -8.06 8.82 -11.92
N ASP A 4 -6.87 8.74 -11.36
CA ASP A 4 -6.60 7.96 -10.14
C ASP A 4 -7.35 8.52 -8.93
N LEU A 5 -7.41 9.86 -8.79
CA LEU A 5 -8.20 10.52 -7.75
C LEU A 5 -9.69 10.26 -7.91
N THR A 6 -10.19 10.21 -9.15
CA THR A 6 -11.59 9.87 -9.43
C THR A 6 -11.88 8.41 -9.03
N LEU A 7 -10.99 7.48 -9.36
CA LEU A 7 -11.10 6.08 -8.97
C LEU A 7 -11.08 5.92 -7.45
N LEU A 8 -10.14 6.57 -6.78
CA LEU A 8 -10.05 6.57 -5.33
C LEU A 8 -11.35 7.07 -4.69
N LYS A 9 -11.90 8.19 -5.20
CA LYS A 9 -13.17 8.72 -4.73
C LYS A 9 -14.30 7.71 -4.90
N LEU A 10 -14.44 7.12 -6.08
CA LEU A 10 -15.47 6.12 -6.35
C LEU A 10 -15.34 4.87 -5.48
N ALA A 11 -14.11 4.39 -5.26
CA ALA A 11 -13.84 3.25 -4.39
C ALA A 11 -14.21 3.58 -2.93
N THR A 12 -13.83 4.77 -2.47
CA THR A 12 -14.09 5.25 -1.12
C THR A 12 -15.59 5.45 -0.86
N ASP A 13 -16.29 6.10 -1.79
CA ASP A 13 -17.75 6.35 -1.69
C ASP A 13 -18.55 5.04 -1.64
N ARG A 14 -18.04 3.99 -2.26
CA ARG A 14 -18.65 2.65 -2.28
C ARG A 14 -18.10 1.70 -1.23
N ASN A 15 -17.17 2.16 -0.40
CA ASN A 15 -16.45 1.37 0.60
C ASN A 15 -15.82 0.09 0.03
N ILE A 16 -15.27 0.17 -1.19
CA ILE A 16 -14.60 -0.95 -1.85
C ILE A 16 -13.24 -1.18 -1.14
N PRO A 17 -12.88 -2.44 -0.81
CA PRO A 17 -11.56 -2.75 -0.29
C PRO A 17 -10.46 -2.24 -1.22
N THR A 18 -9.61 -1.38 -0.69
CA THR A 18 -8.59 -0.66 -1.47
C THR A 18 -7.23 -0.85 -0.84
N LEU A 19 -6.23 -1.21 -1.64
CA LEU A 19 -4.83 -1.25 -1.26
C LEU A 19 -4.06 -0.26 -2.13
N GLY A 20 -3.43 0.73 -1.51
CA GLY A 20 -2.49 1.64 -2.17
C GLY A 20 -1.06 1.16 -1.98
N ILE A 21 -0.33 0.93 -3.08
CA ILE A 21 1.07 0.51 -3.04
C ILE A 21 1.94 1.68 -3.52
N CYS A 22 2.99 2.01 -2.78
CA CYS A 22 3.97 3.06 -3.06
C CYS A 22 3.28 4.40 -3.40
N ARG A 23 3.27 4.80 -4.67
CA ARG A 23 2.52 5.98 -5.13
C ARG A 23 1.03 5.88 -4.81
N GLY A 24 0.45 4.68 -4.75
CA GLY A 24 -0.95 4.45 -4.37
C GLY A 24 -1.23 4.86 -2.91
N LEU A 25 -0.34 4.58 -1.97
CA LEU A 25 -0.42 5.09 -0.59
C LEU A 25 -0.38 6.62 -0.57
N GLN A 26 0.52 7.22 -1.33
CA GLN A 26 0.67 8.67 -1.44
C GLN A 26 -0.58 9.32 -2.05
N LEU A 27 -1.13 8.71 -3.11
CA LEU A 27 -2.38 9.13 -3.75
C LEU A 27 -3.56 9.11 -2.77
N ILE A 28 -3.68 8.05 -1.95
CA ILE A 28 -4.70 7.95 -0.91
C ILE A 28 -4.55 9.10 0.08
N ASN A 29 -3.34 9.36 0.57
CA ASN A 29 -3.11 10.44 1.51
C ASN A 29 -3.48 11.81 0.91
N VAL A 30 -2.97 12.14 -0.27
CA VAL A 30 -3.24 13.42 -0.94
C VAL A 30 -4.72 13.56 -1.32
N GLY A 31 -5.32 12.52 -1.87
CA GLY A 31 -6.73 12.50 -2.26
C GLY A 31 -7.70 12.67 -1.09
N MET A 32 -7.26 12.37 0.13
CA MET A 32 -8.01 12.58 1.37
C MET A 32 -7.60 13.86 2.13
N GLY A 33 -6.70 14.69 1.57
CA GLY A 33 -6.33 16.01 2.09
C GLY A 33 -5.03 16.08 2.89
N GLY A 34 -4.18 15.06 2.79
CA GLY A 34 -2.82 15.08 3.33
C GLY A 34 -1.80 15.70 2.38
N THR A 35 -0.52 15.75 2.82
CA THR A 35 0.60 16.27 2.04
C THR A 35 1.76 15.28 1.98
N LEU A 36 2.71 15.51 1.07
CA LEU A 36 3.90 14.69 0.90
C LEU A 36 5.16 15.55 1.06
N TYR A 37 6.21 14.95 1.61
CA TYR A 37 7.58 15.38 1.34
C TYR A 37 7.83 15.23 -0.16
N GLN A 38 8.37 16.26 -0.78
CA GLN A 38 8.62 16.23 -2.23
C GLN A 38 9.94 15.53 -2.55
N ASP A 39 10.90 15.58 -1.63
CA ASP A 39 12.18 14.90 -1.76
C ASP A 39 12.71 14.52 -0.37
N LEU A 40 12.63 13.25 0.00
CA LEU A 40 13.07 12.75 1.30
C LEU A 40 14.54 13.07 1.60
N PRO A 41 15.50 12.89 0.69
CA PRO A 41 16.89 13.23 0.95
C PRO A 41 17.11 14.69 1.35
N ALA A 42 16.34 15.61 0.77
CA ALA A 42 16.47 17.03 1.04
C ALA A 42 15.67 17.50 2.27
N GLU A 43 14.45 16.97 2.47
CA GLU A 43 13.51 17.48 3.47
C GLU A 43 13.53 16.67 4.77
N LYS A 44 13.90 15.38 4.69
CA LYS A 44 13.98 14.46 5.83
C LYS A 44 15.18 13.53 5.69
N PRO A 45 16.43 14.05 5.74
CA PRO A 45 17.62 13.23 5.55
C PRO A 45 17.71 12.12 6.61
N SER A 46 18.12 10.95 6.20
CA SER A 46 18.30 9.77 7.04
C SER A 46 19.38 8.84 6.47
N ASP A 47 19.78 7.84 7.25
CA ASP A 47 20.74 6.82 6.81
C ASP A 47 20.08 5.76 5.89
N ILE A 48 18.75 5.79 5.72
CA ILE A 48 18.06 4.88 4.82
C ILE A 48 17.98 5.50 3.43
N ASN A 49 18.58 4.82 2.45
CA ASN A 49 18.33 5.13 1.05
C ASN A 49 16.99 4.53 0.62
N HIS A 50 15.93 5.37 0.60
CA HIS A 50 14.59 4.95 0.17
C HIS A 50 14.46 4.70 -1.35
N ARG A 51 15.58 4.79 -2.07
CA ARG A 51 15.68 4.41 -3.48
C ARG A 51 16.80 3.40 -3.65
N GLN A 52 16.54 2.16 -3.17
CA GLN A 52 17.53 1.10 -3.17
C GLN A 52 18.06 0.80 -4.57
N GLU A 53 19.31 0.32 -4.61
CA GLU A 53 19.98 -0.14 -5.85
C GLU A 53 19.85 -1.65 -6.03
N GLU A 54 19.54 -2.37 -4.94
CA GLU A 54 19.36 -3.82 -4.90
C GLU A 54 18.10 -4.23 -5.65
N GLU A 55 18.05 -5.51 -6.04
CA GLU A 55 16.85 -6.10 -6.65
C GLU A 55 15.64 -5.98 -5.70
N GLY A 56 14.46 -5.79 -6.26
CA GLY A 56 13.24 -5.57 -5.50
C GLY A 56 12.84 -6.69 -4.53
N THR A 57 13.40 -7.88 -4.71
CA THR A 57 13.24 -9.03 -3.81
C THR A 57 14.16 -9.00 -2.60
N VAL A 58 15.12 -8.06 -2.57
CA VAL A 58 16.06 -7.88 -1.45
C VAL A 58 15.48 -6.84 -0.50
N PRO A 59 15.17 -7.18 0.75
CA PRO A 59 14.76 -6.20 1.74
C PRO A 59 15.95 -5.36 2.19
N THR A 60 15.76 -4.05 2.36
CA THR A 60 16.83 -3.11 2.70
C THR A 60 16.63 -2.39 4.03
N HIS A 61 15.41 -2.39 4.56
CA HIS A 61 15.15 -1.82 5.89
C HIS A 61 13.98 -2.49 6.60
N SER A 62 13.87 -2.20 7.90
CA SER A 62 12.76 -2.65 8.74
C SER A 62 11.63 -1.64 8.80
N VAL A 63 10.42 -2.15 8.92
CA VAL A 63 9.22 -1.38 9.25
C VAL A 63 8.63 -1.91 10.55
N SER A 64 8.51 -1.04 11.56
CA SER A 64 7.76 -1.34 12.78
C SER A 64 6.26 -1.29 12.50
N VAL A 65 5.50 -2.26 13.03
CA VAL A 65 4.05 -2.38 12.82
C VAL A 65 3.33 -2.22 14.16
N VAL A 66 2.37 -1.29 14.21
CA VAL A 66 1.60 -1.00 15.44
C VAL A 66 0.76 -2.20 15.83
N GLU A 67 0.94 -2.66 17.06
CA GLU A 67 0.18 -3.77 17.63
C GLU A 67 -1.32 -3.46 17.67
N GLY A 68 -2.13 -4.46 17.32
CA GLY A 68 -3.60 -4.33 17.24
C GLY A 68 -4.13 -3.65 15.98
N SER A 69 -3.25 -3.14 15.10
CA SER A 69 -3.66 -2.65 13.79
C SER A 69 -4.12 -3.79 12.87
N VAL A 70 -4.84 -3.45 11.79
CA VAL A 70 -5.21 -4.44 10.77
C VAL A 70 -3.96 -4.99 10.10
N MET A 71 -2.98 -4.15 9.80
CA MET A 71 -1.69 -4.58 9.24
C MET A 71 -0.94 -5.56 10.17
N HIS A 72 -0.94 -5.29 11.48
CA HIS A 72 -0.38 -6.22 12.47
C HIS A 72 -1.10 -7.57 12.44
N ASN A 73 -2.42 -7.57 12.38
CA ASN A 73 -3.20 -8.82 12.31
C ASN A 73 -2.95 -9.60 11.02
N ILE A 74 -2.69 -8.91 9.90
CA ILE A 74 -2.36 -9.53 8.61
C ILE A 74 -0.97 -10.18 8.66
N PHE A 75 0.04 -9.41 9.05
CA PHE A 75 1.43 -9.89 9.05
C PHE A 75 1.71 -10.85 10.24
N GLY A 76 1.08 -10.62 11.39
CA GLY A 76 1.35 -11.36 12.62
C GLY A 76 2.74 -11.07 13.19
N LYS A 77 3.29 -9.88 12.94
CA LYS A 77 4.63 -9.44 13.37
C LYS A 77 4.62 -7.96 13.72
N GLN A 78 5.41 -7.59 14.73
CA GLN A 78 5.65 -6.19 15.11
C GLN A 78 6.75 -5.51 14.28
N GLU A 79 7.50 -6.29 13.52
CA GLU A 79 8.52 -5.80 12.60
C GLU A 79 8.56 -6.67 11.34
N ILE A 80 8.67 -6.03 10.18
CA ILE A 80 8.80 -6.68 8.88
C ILE A 80 9.95 -6.06 8.10
N GLN A 81 10.58 -6.85 7.23
CA GLN A 81 11.64 -6.40 6.33
C GLN A 81 11.06 -6.07 4.97
N VAL A 82 11.43 -4.93 4.38
CA VAL A 82 10.82 -4.41 3.16
C VAL A 82 11.85 -3.87 2.16
N ASN A 83 11.43 -3.79 0.90
CA ASN A 83 12.14 -3.07 -0.16
C ASN A 83 11.70 -1.59 -0.21
N THR A 84 12.39 -0.76 -1.00
CA THR A 84 12.07 0.66 -1.08
C THR A 84 12.50 1.28 -2.41
N PHE A 85 11.54 1.93 -3.12
CA PHE A 85 11.73 2.54 -4.42
C PHE A 85 11.03 3.89 -4.53
N HIS A 86 11.15 4.74 -3.51
CA HIS A 86 10.49 6.04 -3.48
C HIS A 86 11.44 7.14 -3.01
N HIS A 87 11.18 8.38 -3.41
CA HIS A 87 11.86 9.57 -2.92
C HIS A 87 10.89 10.57 -2.25
N GLN A 88 9.60 10.28 -2.32
CA GLN A 88 8.53 11.01 -1.65
C GLN A 88 7.89 10.13 -0.58
N ALA A 89 7.31 10.75 0.44
CA ALA A 89 6.56 10.06 1.49
C ALA A 89 5.53 10.99 2.12
N ILE A 90 4.67 10.46 2.98
CA ILE A 90 3.70 11.25 3.74
C ILE A 90 4.43 12.24 4.66
N ASP A 91 4.12 13.53 4.52
CA ASP A 91 4.47 14.60 5.45
C ASP A 91 3.33 14.81 6.46
N LYS A 92 2.16 15.25 6.00
CA LYS A 92 0.97 15.38 6.84
C LYS A 92 -0.06 14.32 6.46
N LEU A 93 -0.45 13.55 7.47
CA LEU A 93 -1.46 12.52 7.29
C LEU A 93 -2.85 13.13 7.08
N ALA A 94 -3.59 12.60 6.12
CA ALA A 94 -4.96 13.00 5.86
C ALA A 94 -5.91 12.64 7.01
N PRO A 95 -6.96 13.43 7.25
CA PRO A 95 -8.01 13.09 8.22
C PRO A 95 -8.66 11.72 7.90
N GLY A 96 -8.86 10.92 8.94
CA GLY A 96 -9.48 9.59 8.80
C GLY A 96 -8.54 8.45 8.41
N LEU A 97 -7.27 8.74 8.15
CA LEU A 97 -6.21 7.74 8.06
C LEU A 97 -5.47 7.60 9.39
N LYS A 98 -4.80 6.47 9.55
CA LYS A 98 -3.86 6.20 10.65
C LYS A 98 -2.57 5.66 10.07
N ILE A 99 -1.43 6.16 10.56
CA ILE A 99 -0.16 5.52 10.29
C ILE A 99 -0.03 4.36 11.29
N VAL A 100 0.23 3.18 10.75
CA VAL A 100 0.35 1.94 11.52
C VAL A 100 1.67 1.22 11.29
N GLY A 101 2.60 1.88 10.60
CA GLY A 101 3.98 1.42 10.49
C GLY A 101 4.92 2.52 10.02
N TRP A 102 6.15 2.45 10.53
CA TRP A 102 7.23 3.40 10.24
C TRP A 102 8.54 2.67 9.96
N SER A 103 9.34 3.22 9.05
CA SER A 103 10.74 2.84 8.93
C SER A 103 11.54 3.29 10.16
N ASN A 104 12.75 2.77 10.33
CA ASN A 104 13.67 3.22 11.40
C ASN A 104 14.02 4.71 11.27
N ALA A 105 13.87 5.32 10.09
CA ALA A 105 14.02 6.76 9.86
C ALA A 105 12.74 7.55 10.16
N SER A 106 11.75 6.96 10.80
CA SER A 106 10.45 7.57 11.11
C SER A 106 9.70 8.07 9.87
N VAL A 107 9.88 7.41 8.74
CA VAL A 107 9.08 7.62 7.53
C VAL A 107 7.83 6.73 7.61
N PRO A 108 6.62 7.26 7.37
CA PRO A 108 5.40 6.46 7.31
C PRO A 108 5.46 5.43 6.17
N GLU A 109 5.29 4.15 6.51
CA GLU A 109 5.39 3.02 5.60
C GLU A 109 4.08 2.24 5.45
N LEU A 110 3.21 2.31 6.48
CA LEU A 110 1.91 1.65 6.49
C LEU A 110 0.82 2.60 6.96
N ILE A 111 -0.28 2.63 6.23
CA ILE A 111 -1.49 3.36 6.63
C ILE A 111 -2.73 2.46 6.59
N GLU A 112 -3.74 2.82 7.39
CA GLU A 112 -5.06 2.21 7.33
C GLU A 112 -6.18 3.21 7.67
N ALA A 113 -7.42 2.93 7.20
CA ALA A 113 -8.63 3.68 7.54
C ALA A 113 -9.73 2.78 8.13
N TYR A 114 -9.35 1.67 8.73
CA TYR A 114 -10.26 0.73 9.39
C TYR A 114 -10.72 1.25 10.78
N PRO A 115 -11.93 0.86 11.22
CA PRO A 115 -12.93 0.04 10.53
C PRO A 115 -13.85 0.84 9.61
N HIS A 116 -13.76 2.17 9.60
CA HIS A 116 -14.73 3.03 8.93
C HIS A 116 -14.65 2.96 7.40
N ARG A 117 -13.46 2.73 6.87
CA ARG A 117 -13.20 2.53 5.42
C ARG A 117 -12.27 1.34 5.25
N GLN A 118 -12.42 0.62 4.13
CA GLN A 118 -11.59 -0.55 3.85
C GLN A 118 -10.36 -0.15 3.03
N ILE A 119 -9.54 0.74 3.59
CA ILE A 119 -8.35 1.27 2.94
C ILE A 119 -7.12 0.80 3.69
N LEU A 120 -6.16 0.23 2.98
CA LEU A 120 -4.82 -0.10 3.42
C LEU A 120 -3.82 0.54 2.48
N GLY A 121 -2.62 0.88 2.98
CA GLY A 121 -1.54 1.37 2.14
C GLY A 121 -0.17 0.92 2.61
N THR A 122 0.71 0.61 1.64
CA THR A 122 2.12 0.29 1.86
C THR A 122 2.98 1.25 1.06
N GLN A 123 4.07 1.77 1.63
CA GLN A 123 5.01 2.61 0.88
C GLN A 123 6.02 1.75 0.13
N PHE A 124 6.32 0.56 0.63
CA PHE A 124 7.11 -0.47 -0.04
C PHE A 124 6.28 -1.28 -1.04
N HIS A 125 6.92 -2.19 -1.78
CA HIS A 125 6.36 -3.00 -2.85
C HIS A 125 6.15 -4.47 -2.44
N PRO A 126 5.04 -4.82 -1.74
CA PRO A 126 4.75 -6.20 -1.32
C PRO A 126 4.47 -7.13 -2.50
N GLU A 127 4.03 -6.59 -3.65
CA GLU A 127 3.75 -7.37 -4.85
C GLU A 127 5.00 -8.04 -5.41
N ILE A 128 6.16 -7.38 -5.33
CA ILE A 128 7.44 -7.93 -5.82
C ILE A 128 7.81 -9.18 -5.00
N PHE A 129 7.74 -9.08 -3.67
CA PHE A 129 8.00 -10.20 -2.78
C PHE A 129 7.00 -11.33 -2.98
N THR A 130 5.72 -10.99 -3.14
CA THR A 130 4.66 -11.99 -3.37
C THR A 130 4.86 -12.73 -4.68
N ALA A 131 5.24 -12.03 -5.74
CA ALA A 131 5.57 -12.65 -7.03
C ALA A 131 6.78 -13.58 -6.95
N ALA A 132 7.71 -13.31 -6.05
CA ALA A 132 8.85 -14.18 -5.73
C ALA A 132 8.52 -15.32 -4.76
N GLY A 133 7.26 -15.46 -4.33
CA GLY A 133 6.80 -16.56 -3.47
C GLY A 133 6.83 -16.25 -1.97
N ASP A 134 7.01 -14.99 -1.56
CA ASP A 134 6.97 -14.61 -0.15
C ASP A 134 5.55 -14.77 0.42
N ALA A 135 5.40 -15.74 1.33
CA ALA A 135 4.12 -16.06 1.94
C ALA A 135 3.65 -14.99 2.93
N LEU A 136 4.56 -14.21 3.53
CA LEU A 136 4.20 -13.14 4.48
C LEU A 136 3.52 -11.99 3.75
N MET A 137 4.15 -11.49 2.68
CA MET A 137 3.60 -10.40 1.87
C MET A 137 2.33 -10.83 1.13
N GLY A 138 2.26 -12.12 0.72
CA GLY A 138 1.05 -12.70 0.14
C GLY A 138 -0.19 -12.66 1.02
N LYS A 139 -0.04 -12.59 2.37
CA LYS A 139 -1.18 -12.46 3.29
C LYS A 139 -1.97 -11.16 3.06
N LEU A 140 -1.30 -10.07 2.67
CA LEU A 140 -1.93 -8.78 2.41
C LEU A 140 -2.93 -8.88 1.25
N PHE A 141 -2.53 -9.52 0.16
CA PHE A 141 -3.39 -9.72 -1.01
C PHE A 141 -4.54 -10.70 -0.71
N LYS A 142 -4.26 -11.78 0.02
CA LYS A 142 -5.31 -12.71 0.48
C LYS A 142 -6.34 -12.00 1.37
N PHE A 143 -5.90 -11.13 2.27
CA PHE A 143 -6.81 -10.34 3.09
C PHE A 143 -7.71 -9.44 2.23
N LEU A 144 -7.14 -8.74 1.24
CA LEU A 144 -7.89 -7.87 0.33
C LEU A 144 -8.94 -8.65 -0.46
N VAL A 145 -8.56 -9.79 -1.04
CA VAL A 145 -9.49 -10.68 -1.79
C VAL A 145 -10.61 -11.18 -0.88
N ASN A 146 -10.29 -11.69 0.32
CA ASN A 146 -11.29 -12.17 1.27
C ASN A 146 -12.28 -11.07 1.69
N LYS A 147 -11.81 -9.83 1.81
CA LYS A 147 -12.68 -8.68 2.10
C LYS A 147 -13.59 -8.35 0.92
N ALA A 148 -13.09 -8.47 -0.32
CA ALA A 148 -13.90 -8.30 -1.52
C ALA A 148 -15.01 -9.36 -1.61
N ASP A 149 -14.73 -10.62 -1.30
CA ASP A 149 -15.69 -11.73 -1.32
C ASP A 149 -16.83 -11.57 -0.29
N THR A 150 -16.51 -11.05 0.91
CA THR A 150 -17.53 -10.83 1.96
C THR A 150 -18.58 -9.78 1.58
N PHE A 151 -18.34 -8.93 0.60
CA PHE A 151 -19.28 -7.89 0.17
C PHE A 151 -20.35 -8.35 -0.82
N LYS A 152 -20.53 -9.67 -1.06
CA LYS A 152 -21.52 -10.22 -2.02
C LYS A 152 -21.48 -9.58 -3.43
N MET A 153 -20.41 -8.85 -3.73
CA MET A 153 -20.16 -8.25 -5.05
C MET A 153 -19.09 -9.04 -5.82
N ALA A 154 -18.76 -10.24 -5.35
CA ALA A 154 -17.65 -11.06 -5.85
C ALA A 154 -17.72 -11.34 -7.36
N LYS A 155 -18.89 -11.47 -7.94
CA LYS A 155 -19.02 -11.66 -9.40
C LYS A 155 -18.67 -10.42 -10.22
N ASP A 156 -18.86 -9.21 -9.66
CA ASP A 156 -18.54 -7.95 -10.32
C ASP A 156 -17.13 -7.44 -9.98
N ILE A 157 -16.55 -7.90 -8.88
CA ILE A 157 -15.27 -7.41 -8.34
C ILE A 157 -14.07 -8.05 -9.03
N HIS A 158 -14.18 -9.23 -9.64
CA HIS A 158 -13.11 -9.78 -10.48
C HIS A 158 -12.63 -8.83 -11.59
N THR A 159 -13.47 -7.87 -11.95
CA THR A 159 -13.14 -6.80 -12.90
C THR A 159 -12.79 -5.46 -12.23
N ARG A 160 -12.80 -5.35 -10.89
CA ARG A 160 -12.72 -4.08 -10.17
C ARG A 160 -11.75 -4.04 -8.99
N ILE A 161 -10.85 -4.99 -8.85
CA ILE A 161 -9.75 -4.87 -7.88
C ILE A 161 -8.81 -3.79 -8.41
N LEU A 162 -8.95 -2.58 -7.86
CA LEU A 162 -8.06 -1.47 -8.13
C LEU A 162 -6.81 -1.61 -7.27
N SER A 163 -5.81 -2.30 -7.81
CA SER A 163 -4.43 -2.07 -7.43
C SER A 163 -3.96 -0.83 -8.19
N VAL A 164 -3.85 0.30 -7.51
CA VAL A 164 -3.26 1.51 -8.10
C VAL A 164 -1.75 1.39 -7.95
N ASP A 165 -1.15 0.52 -8.74
CA ASP A 165 0.28 0.56 -9.02
C ASP A 165 0.48 1.51 -10.20
N THR A 166 1.05 2.67 -9.94
CA THR A 166 1.31 3.69 -10.94
C THR A 166 2.80 3.84 -11.20
N HIS A 167 3.60 2.89 -10.73
CA HIS A 167 5.02 2.89 -11.02
C HIS A 167 5.30 2.11 -12.28
N THR A 168 5.60 2.88 -13.36
CA THR A 168 6.06 2.43 -14.67
C THR A 168 5.04 1.70 -15.56
N ASP A 169 5.31 1.74 -16.84
CA ASP A 169 4.71 1.08 -17.99
C ASP A 169 4.44 -0.44 -17.87
N THR A 170 4.19 -0.93 -16.64
CA THR A 170 3.77 -2.30 -16.45
C THR A 170 2.29 -2.38 -16.84
N PRO A 171 1.95 -3.10 -17.94
CA PRO A 171 0.57 -3.22 -18.36
C PRO A 171 -0.28 -3.78 -17.23
N LEU A 172 -1.47 -3.25 -17.07
CA LEU A 172 -2.56 -3.72 -16.22
C LEU A 172 -2.89 -5.21 -16.44
N TRP A 173 -2.00 -6.11 -16.02
CA TRP A 173 -2.19 -7.55 -16.12
C TRP A 173 -3.29 -8.06 -15.18
N PHE A 174 -3.66 -7.27 -14.17
CA PHE A 174 -4.71 -7.62 -13.20
C PHE A 174 -6.13 -7.36 -13.70
N THR A 175 -6.33 -6.75 -14.87
CA THR A 175 -7.67 -6.48 -15.44
C THR A 175 -8.12 -7.50 -16.46
N ARG A 176 -7.30 -8.46 -16.86
CA ARG A 176 -7.71 -9.53 -17.78
C ARG A 176 -7.66 -10.87 -17.05
N GLY A 177 -8.83 -11.32 -16.62
CA GLY A 177 -9.09 -12.56 -15.93
C GLY A 177 -8.45 -13.80 -16.53
N ASN A 178 -7.27 -14.14 -16.01
CA ASN A 178 -6.67 -15.46 -16.12
C ASN A 178 -5.83 -15.74 -14.87
N PHE A 179 -6.45 -15.60 -13.70
CA PHE A 179 -5.97 -16.28 -12.50
C PHE A 179 -6.89 -17.46 -12.23
N SER A 180 -6.53 -18.64 -12.73
CA SER A 180 -6.98 -19.89 -12.15
C SER A 180 -6.24 -20.08 -10.83
N VAL A 181 -7.01 -20.20 -9.77
CA VAL A 181 -6.58 -20.56 -8.41
C VAL A 181 -6.15 -22.04 -8.42
#